data_c082c49f52c3c03040245cffd7eef1a5
#
_entry.id   c082c49f52c3c03040245cffd7eef1a5
#
_cell.length_a   1.000
_cell.length_b   1.000
_cell.length_c   1.000
_cell.angle_alpha   90.00
_cell.angle_beta   90.00
_cell.angle_gamma   90.00
#
_symmetry.space_group_name_H-M   'P 1'
#
loop_
_entity.id
_entity.type
_entity.pdbx_description
1 polymer ?
#
loop_
_entity_poly.entity_id
_entity_poly.type
_entity_poly.pdbx_seq_one_letter_code
_entity_poly.pdbx_strand_id
1 'polypeptide(L)'
;PRRQQLTFVQLMTMSAAEFLDRWFETAPLKGTMSASGIIGTNLGVHSPGTAYVLLHHYMGEIDGAFRAWGIPKGGTGGVAAAIADAARAVGTEIRTEAPVAEITVKDGRATGVVLESGEEIEATHVLASTDARRTFLGLLPSGTLPADFEAEVKRFRYRGSSGKVNLALDGLPSFDSMPGPGEHRRGAISFSP
;
A
#
# COMPACT_ATOMS: atom_id res chain seq x y z
N PRO A 1 -3.37 32.95 2.45
CA PRO A 1 -4.60 32.40 1.87
C PRO A 1 -4.49 32.14 0.37
N ARG A 2 -4.46 33.17 -0.51
CA ARG A 2 -4.47 32.95 -1.97
C ARG A 2 -3.20 32.24 -2.49
N ARG A 3 -2.04 32.57 -1.95
CA ARG A 3 -0.76 31.92 -2.29
C ARG A 3 -0.77 30.45 -1.89
N GLN A 4 -1.30 30.12 -0.72
CA GLN A 4 -1.43 28.73 -0.26
C GLN A 4 -2.40 27.92 -1.11
N GLN A 5 -3.51 28.52 -1.54
CA GLN A 5 -4.44 27.89 -2.47
C GLN A 5 -3.80 27.58 -3.82
N LEU A 6 -3.02 28.53 -4.37
CA LEU A 6 -2.28 28.30 -5.61
C LEU A 6 -1.24 27.20 -5.46
N THR A 7 -0.48 27.19 -4.36
CA THR A 7 0.47 26.13 -4.08
C THR A 7 -0.23 24.78 -3.98
N PHE A 8 -1.38 24.69 -3.31
CA PHE A 8 -2.17 23.47 -3.23
C PHE A 8 -2.61 22.98 -4.62
N VAL A 9 -3.17 23.85 -5.45
CA VAL A 9 -3.56 23.51 -6.82
C VAL A 9 -2.36 23.02 -7.64
N GLN A 10 -1.22 23.68 -7.52
CA GLN A 10 0.01 23.27 -8.20
C GLN A 10 0.46 21.86 -7.76
N LEU A 11 0.45 21.58 -6.47
CA LEU A 11 0.80 20.26 -5.95
C LEU A 11 -0.15 19.15 -6.45
N MET A 12 -1.43 19.44 -6.54
CA MET A 12 -2.42 18.49 -7.03
C MET A 12 -2.33 18.21 -8.53
N THR A 13 -1.75 19.12 -9.31
CA THR A 13 -1.76 19.06 -10.78
C THR A 13 -0.39 18.86 -11.41
N MET A 14 0.69 19.24 -10.73
CA MET A 14 2.05 19.11 -11.25
C MET A 14 2.59 17.69 -11.17
N SER A 15 3.54 17.39 -12.02
CA SER A 15 4.39 16.21 -11.87
C SER A 15 5.45 16.41 -10.77
N ALA A 16 5.96 15.32 -10.21
CA ALA A 16 7.07 15.37 -9.25
C ALA A 16 8.31 16.01 -9.88
N ALA A 17 8.61 15.70 -11.14
CA ALA A 17 9.74 16.28 -11.87
C ALA A 17 9.62 17.80 -11.98
N GLU A 18 8.49 18.33 -12.49
CA GLU A 18 8.25 19.78 -12.60
C GLU A 18 8.29 20.48 -11.25
N PHE A 19 7.77 19.83 -10.20
CA PHE A 19 7.82 20.39 -8.85
C PHE A 19 9.24 20.48 -8.32
N LEU A 20 10.04 19.42 -8.46
CA LEU A 20 11.43 19.37 -8.00
C LEU A 20 12.33 20.32 -8.79
N ASP A 21 12.10 20.52 -10.08
CA ASP A 21 12.84 21.43 -10.94
C ASP A 21 12.74 22.91 -10.49
N ARG A 22 11.70 23.26 -9.73
CA ARG A 22 11.55 24.63 -9.18
C ARG A 22 12.43 24.89 -7.96
N TRP A 23 12.90 23.84 -7.29
CA TRP A 23 13.60 23.96 -6.01
C TRP A 23 15.03 23.45 -6.04
N PHE A 24 15.35 22.54 -6.96
CA PHE A 24 16.63 21.86 -6.99
C PHE A 24 17.25 21.86 -8.38
N GLU A 25 18.57 21.96 -8.42
CA GLU A 25 19.34 21.99 -9.67
C GLU A 25 19.93 20.60 -9.99
N THR A 26 20.41 19.88 -8.97
CA THR A 26 21.19 18.66 -9.16
C THR A 26 20.31 17.46 -9.51
N ALA A 27 20.66 16.76 -10.60
CA ALA A 27 19.92 15.58 -11.06
C ALA A 27 19.89 14.43 -10.04
N PRO A 28 20.99 14.07 -9.35
CA PRO A 28 20.96 13.00 -8.35
C PRO A 28 19.98 13.25 -7.21
N LEU A 29 19.88 14.49 -6.71
CA LEU A 29 18.92 14.84 -5.65
C LEU A 29 17.48 14.74 -6.17
N LYS A 30 17.21 15.29 -7.34
CA LYS A 30 15.88 15.20 -7.97
C LYS A 30 15.48 13.75 -8.24
N GLY A 31 16.39 12.93 -8.76
CA GLY A 31 16.16 11.50 -9.00
C GLY A 31 15.80 10.75 -7.71
N THR A 32 16.57 10.94 -6.65
CA THR A 32 16.31 10.31 -5.35
C THR A 32 14.97 10.74 -4.74
N MET A 33 14.66 12.02 -4.77
CA MET A 33 13.41 12.55 -4.21
C MET A 33 12.19 12.13 -5.04
N SER A 34 12.31 12.10 -6.38
CA SER A 34 11.21 11.80 -7.30
C SER A 34 10.67 10.36 -7.13
N ALA A 35 11.50 9.44 -6.63
CA ALA A 35 11.07 8.07 -6.33
C ALA A 35 9.86 8.04 -5.38
N SER A 36 9.80 8.95 -4.42
CA SER A 36 8.63 9.08 -3.53
C SER A 36 7.36 9.55 -4.24
N GLY A 37 7.47 10.15 -5.42
CA GLY A 37 6.33 10.60 -6.23
C GLY A 37 5.59 9.49 -6.97
N ILE A 38 6.13 8.29 -7.01
CA ILE A 38 5.56 7.15 -7.75
C ILE A 38 5.23 5.93 -6.87
N ILE A 39 5.54 5.99 -5.57
CA ILE A 39 5.23 4.89 -4.65
C ILE A 39 3.71 4.69 -4.56
N GLY A 40 3.26 3.46 -4.79
CA GLY A 40 1.84 3.09 -4.73
C GLY A 40 0.99 3.59 -5.90
N THR A 41 1.60 4.09 -6.97
CA THR A 41 0.91 4.57 -8.18
C THR A 41 1.30 3.74 -9.41
N ASN A 42 0.53 3.89 -10.48
CA ASN A 42 0.88 3.38 -11.81
C ASN A 42 1.30 4.53 -12.74
N LEU A 43 1.98 5.52 -12.17
CA LEU A 43 2.39 6.77 -12.84
C LEU A 43 3.91 6.88 -12.85
N GLY A 44 4.45 7.60 -13.83
CA GLY A 44 5.85 8.00 -13.86
C GLY A 44 6.06 9.38 -13.24
N VAL A 45 7.30 9.73 -12.91
CA VAL A 45 7.66 11.00 -12.26
C VAL A 45 7.27 12.26 -13.04
N HIS A 46 7.05 12.15 -14.35
CA HIS A 46 6.56 13.20 -15.23
C HIS A 46 5.03 13.24 -15.38
N SER A 47 4.32 12.32 -14.73
CA SER A 47 2.86 12.30 -14.81
C SER A 47 2.24 13.35 -13.88
N PRO A 48 1.18 14.07 -14.32
CA PRO A 48 0.45 15.00 -13.47
C PRO A 48 -0.05 14.38 -12.18
N GLY A 49 -0.03 15.14 -11.07
CA GLY A 49 -0.47 14.70 -9.76
C GLY A 49 0.60 13.98 -8.93
N THR A 50 1.74 13.63 -9.50
CA THR A 50 2.81 12.94 -8.76
C THR A 50 3.56 13.85 -7.79
N ALA A 51 3.46 15.16 -7.91
CA ALA A 51 3.94 16.11 -6.89
C ALA A 51 3.17 15.96 -5.57
N TYR A 52 1.86 15.71 -5.62
CA TYR A 52 1.07 15.40 -4.43
C TYR A 52 1.52 14.08 -3.78
N VAL A 53 1.73 13.04 -4.58
CA VAL A 53 2.21 11.73 -4.10
C VAL A 53 3.57 11.88 -3.41
N LEU A 54 4.48 12.66 -4.00
CA LEU A 54 5.77 13.00 -3.40
C LEU A 54 5.60 13.60 -2.01
N LEU A 55 4.78 14.63 -1.87
CA LEU A 55 4.55 15.30 -0.60
C LEU A 55 3.85 14.40 0.41
N HIS A 56 2.90 13.60 -0.01
CA HIS A 56 2.21 12.65 0.84
C HIS A 56 3.20 11.73 1.58
N HIS A 57 4.24 11.26 0.89
CA HIS A 57 5.28 10.41 1.50
C HIS A 57 6.26 11.19 2.39
N TYR A 58 6.27 12.52 2.31
CA TYR A 58 7.07 13.38 3.19
C TYR A 58 6.25 13.98 4.35
N MET A 59 4.95 13.72 4.41
CA MET A 59 4.13 14.04 5.57
C MET A 59 4.30 12.95 6.62
N GLY A 60 4.32 13.35 7.85
CA GLY A 60 4.43 12.45 8.98
C GLY A 60 5.43 12.96 10.00
N GLU A 61 5.08 12.79 11.23
CA GLU A 61 5.86 13.19 12.37
C GLU A 61 5.79 12.10 13.43
N ILE A 62 6.93 11.75 14.00
CA ILE A 62 7.02 10.87 15.16
C ILE A 62 7.87 11.62 16.20
N ASP A 63 7.28 11.93 17.35
CA ASP A 63 7.95 12.62 18.47
C ASP A 63 8.71 13.90 18.05
N GLY A 64 8.10 14.73 17.19
CA GLY A 64 8.68 15.96 16.67
C GLY A 64 9.67 15.78 15.50
N ALA A 65 9.99 14.57 15.13
CA ALA A 65 10.81 14.28 13.96
C ALA A 65 9.96 14.18 12.69
N PHE A 66 10.03 15.19 11.82
CA PHE A 66 9.40 15.17 10.51
C PHE A 66 10.01 14.09 9.61
N ARG A 67 9.19 13.48 8.76
CA ARG A 67 9.56 12.42 7.81
C ARG A 67 10.08 11.16 8.50
N ALA A 68 9.71 10.94 9.74
CA ALA A 68 10.10 9.76 10.47
C ALA A 68 9.29 8.55 9.99
N TRP A 69 9.99 7.43 9.81
CA TRP A 69 9.41 6.14 9.52
C TRP A 69 9.58 5.24 10.73
N GLY A 70 8.48 4.72 11.24
CA GLY A 70 8.52 3.73 12.30
C GLY A 70 8.92 2.37 11.75
N ILE A 71 9.92 1.76 12.36
CA ILE A 71 10.35 0.39 12.03
C ILE A 71 10.03 -0.49 13.23
N PRO A 72 9.01 -1.36 13.14
CA PRO A 72 8.64 -2.21 14.26
C PRO A 72 9.72 -3.27 14.52
N LYS A 73 10.02 -3.51 15.78
CA LYS A 73 10.90 -4.61 16.20
C LYS A 73 10.25 -5.94 15.77
N GLY A 74 11.02 -6.77 15.08
CA GLY A 74 10.52 -8.02 14.51
C GLY A 74 9.86 -7.89 13.12
N GLY A 75 9.99 -6.69 12.48
CA GLY A 75 9.45 -6.44 11.15
C GLY A 75 7.97 -6.08 11.13
N THR A 76 7.40 -5.91 9.94
CA THR A 76 5.99 -5.51 9.76
C THR A 76 4.99 -6.53 10.32
N GLY A 77 5.38 -7.81 10.42
CA GLY A 77 4.59 -8.84 11.09
C GLY A 77 4.32 -8.56 12.55
N GLY A 78 5.23 -7.84 13.23
CA GLY A 78 5.04 -7.41 14.62
C GLY A 78 3.84 -6.47 14.82
N VAL A 79 3.52 -5.64 13.81
CA VAL A 79 2.32 -4.79 13.85
C VAL A 79 1.05 -5.64 13.77
N ALA A 80 1.02 -6.61 12.85
CA ALA A 80 -0.11 -7.53 12.73
C ALA A 80 -0.31 -8.37 14.00
N ALA A 81 0.78 -8.85 14.60
CA ALA A 81 0.75 -9.60 15.86
C ALA A 81 0.18 -8.75 17.00
N ALA A 82 0.62 -7.50 17.14
CA ALA A 82 0.13 -6.60 18.19
C ALA A 82 -1.39 -6.34 18.05
N ILE A 83 -1.88 -6.16 16.82
CA ILE A 83 -3.32 -6.00 16.56
C ILE A 83 -4.07 -7.29 16.88
N ALA A 84 -3.52 -8.44 16.50
CA ALA A 84 -4.12 -9.75 16.77
C ALA A 84 -4.21 -10.02 18.29
N ASP A 85 -3.17 -9.67 19.05
CA ASP A 85 -3.16 -9.84 20.49
C ASP A 85 -4.17 -8.92 21.18
N ALA A 86 -4.30 -7.68 20.72
CA ALA A 86 -5.34 -6.77 21.21
C ALA A 86 -6.75 -7.30 20.90
N ALA A 87 -6.97 -7.87 19.73
CA ALA A 87 -8.25 -8.48 19.36
C ALA A 87 -8.56 -9.69 20.23
N ARG A 88 -7.61 -10.58 20.47
CA ARG A 88 -7.77 -11.75 21.36
C ARG A 88 -8.09 -11.33 22.79
N ALA A 89 -7.48 -10.25 23.29
CA ALA A 89 -7.74 -9.74 24.63
C ALA A 89 -9.19 -9.32 24.87
N VAL A 90 -9.94 -9.00 23.80
CA VAL A 90 -11.38 -8.69 23.86
C VAL A 90 -12.28 -9.85 23.38
N GLY A 91 -11.73 -11.06 23.30
CA GLY A 91 -12.48 -12.27 23.02
C GLY A 91 -12.63 -12.64 21.54
N THR A 92 -11.86 -11.99 20.64
CA THR A 92 -11.89 -12.35 19.20
C THR A 92 -11.19 -13.68 18.97
N GLU A 93 -11.87 -14.61 18.28
CA GLU A 93 -11.25 -15.82 17.75
C GLU A 93 -10.54 -15.48 16.44
N ILE A 94 -9.28 -15.88 16.32
CA ILE A 94 -8.49 -15.72 15.11
C ILE A 94 -8.09 -17.10 14.60
N ARG A 95 -8.52 -17.44 13.39
CA ARG A 95 -8.17 -18.69 12.71
C ARG A 95 -7.25 -18.38 11.53
N THR A 96 -6.14 -19.08 11.48
CA THR A 96 -5.25 -19.15 10.31
C THR A 96 -5.51 -20.44 9.54
N GLU A 97 -5.03 -20.54 8.31
CA GLU A 97 -5.22 -21.72 7.45
C GLU A 97 -6.70 -22.10 7.27
N ALA A 98 -7.58 -21.11 7.33
CA ALA A 98 -9.01 -21.22 7.18
C ALA A 98 -9.49 -20.41 5.95
N PRO A 99 -9.15 -20.84 4.73
CA PRO A 99 -9.54 -20.13 3.52
C PRO A 99 -11.05 -20.15 3.33
N VAL A 100 -11.62 -18.97 3.05
CA VAL A 100 -13.05 -18.80 2.78
C VAL A 100 -13.32 -19.11 1.31
N ALA A 101 -14.24 -20.04 1.06
CA ALA A 101 -14.70 -20.42 -0.26
C ALA A 101 -15.86 -19.54 -0.75
N GLU A 102 -16.79 -19.21 0.15
CA GLU A 102 -18.01 -18.48 -0.21
C GLU A 102 -18.50 -17.58 0.95
N ILE A 103 -19.10 -16.46 0.61
CA ILE A 103 -19.90 -15.63 1.53
C ILE A 103 -21.37 -16.02 1.32
N THR A 104 -22.01 -16.55 2.35
CA THR A 104 -23.42 -16.95 2.27
C THR A 104 -24.34 -15.73 2.24
N VAL A 105 -25.33 -15.75 1.35
CA VAL A 105 -26.30 -14.65 1.17
C VAL A 105 -27.71 -15.22 1.21
N LYS A 106 -28.57 -14.60 2.04
CA LYS A 106 -29.99 -14.91 2.13
C LYS A 106 -30.79 -13.61 2.12
N ASP A 107 -31.80 -13.54 1.28
CA ASP A 107 -32.68 -12.37 1.15
C ASP A 107 -31.91 -11.04 0.93
N GLY A 108 -30.84 -11.11 0.12
CA GLY A 108 -29.99 -9.95 -0.19
C GLY A 108 -29.04 -9.51 0.93
N ARG A 109 -28.85 -10.31 1.96
CA ARG A 109 -27.98 -10.03 3.12
C ARG A 109 -26.94 -11.12 3.31
N ALA A 110 -25.70 -10.72 3.58
CA ALA A 110 -24.67 -11.68 4.01
C ALA A 110 -25.07 -12.29 5.37
N THR A 111 -25.00 -13.60 5.49
CA THR A 111 -25.38 -14.35 6.69
C THR A 111 -24.25 -15.15 7.29
N GLY A 112 -23.09 -15.18 6.64
CA GLY A 112 -21.93 -15.93 7.13
C GLY A 112 -20.94 -16.23 6.01
N VAL A 113 -20.11 -17.23 6.24
CA VAL A 113 -19.11 -17.71 5.27
C VAL A 113 -19.06 -19.24 5.29
N VAL A 114 -18.65 -19.83 4.17
CA VAL A 114 -18.28 -21.24 4.06
C VAL A 114 -16.78 -21.32 3.83
N LEU A 115 -16.09 -22.12 4.62
CA LEU A 115 -14.67 -22.42 4.44
C LEU A 115 -14.46 -23.44 3.32
N GLU A 116 -13.25 -23.50 2.75
CA GLU A 116 -12.92 -24.56 1.78
C GLU A 116 -13.00 -25.98 2.39
N SER A 117 -12.94 -26.10 3.70
CA SER A 117 -13.18 -27.37 4.43
C SER A 117 -14.64 -27.83 4.40
N GLY A 118 -15.58 -26.97 3.98
CA GLY A 118 -17.01 -27.16 4.06
C GLY A 118 -17.65 -26.73 5.39
N GLU A 119 -16.87 -26.19 6.33
CA GLU A 119 -17.40 -25.64 7.59
C GLU A 119 -18.16 -24.35 7.29
N GLU A 120 -19.37 -24.22 7.85
CA GLU A 120 -20.19 -23.01 7.77
C GLU A 120 -20.06 -22.20 9.06
N ILE A 121 -19.84 -20.91 8.93
CA ILE A 121 -19.76 -19.97 10.06
C ILE A 121 -20.81 -18.90 9.87
N GLU A 122 -21.81 -18.87 10.74
CA GLU A 122 -22.86 -17.86 10.74
C GLU A 122 -22.37 -16.53 11.32
N ALA A 123 -22.77 -15.43 10.71
CA ALA A 123 -22.45 -14.07 11.17
C ALA A 123 -23.51 -13.07 10.74
N THR A 124 -23.80 -12.10 11.60
CA THR A 124 -24.70 -10.98 11.27
C THR A 124 -24.06 -9.95 10.33
N HIS A 125 -22.74 -9.89 10.30
CA HIS A 125 -21.97 -9.01 9.45
C HIS A 125 -20.70 -9.73 8.97
N VAL A 126 -20.37 -9.56 7.70
CA VAL A 126 -19.15 -10.08 7.10
C VAL A 126 -18.32 -8.90 6.59
N LEU A 127 -17.09 -8.75 7.11
CA LEU A 127 -16.12 -7.78 6.63
C LEU A 127 -15.03 -8.49 5.84
N ALA A 128 -14.80 -8.07 4.61
CA ALA A 128 -13.77 -8.64 3.75
C ALA A 128 -12.65 -7.61 3.52
N SER A 129 -11.41 -8.02 3.75
CA SER A 129 -10.20 -7.24 3.40
C SER A 129 -9.55 -7.69 2.10
N THR A 130 -10.14 -8.67 1.41
CA THR A 130 -9.75 -9.07 0.06
C THR A 130 -10.09 -7.98 -0.94
N ASP A 131 -9.40 -7.97 -2.10
CA ASP A 131 -9.71 -7.01 -3.16
C ASP A 131 -11.17 -7.13 -3.65
N ALA A 132 -11.67 -6.03 -4.22
CA ALA A 132 -13.07 -5.95 -4.65
C ALA A 132 -13.44 -7.05 -5.67
N ARG A 133 -12.53 -7.39 -6.58
CA ARG A 133 -12.80 -8.42 -7.59
C ARG A 133 -12.94 -9.80 -6.97
N ARG A 134 -12.04 -10.16 -6.07
CA ARG A 134 -12.10 -11.44 -5.35
C ARG A 134 -13.33 -11.49 -4.46
N THR A 135 -13.61 -10.43 -3.72
CA THR A 135 -14.79 -10.38 -2.84
C THR A 135 -16.09 -10.50 -3.61
N PHE A 136 -16.32 -9.61 -4.57
CA PHE A 136 -17.62 -9.47 -5.22
C PHE A 136 -17.85 -10.41 -6.40
N LEU A 137 -16.81 -10.89 -7.06
CA LEU A 137 -16.92 -11.79 -8.21
C LEU A 137 -16.42 -13.21 -7.92
N GLY A 138 -15.73 -13.42 -6.78
CA GLY A 138 -15.15 -14.70 -6.42
C GLY A 138 -15.79 -15.34 -5.21
N LEU A 139 -16.19 -14.57 -4.19
CA LEU A 139 -16.71 -15.11 -2.95
C LEU A 139 -18.24 -15.02 -2.82
N LEU A 140 -18.91 -14.23 -3.65
CA LEU A 140 -20.37 -14.15 -3.66
C LEU A 140 -20.97 -15.09 -4.71
N PRO A 141 -22.13 -15.71 -4.43
CA PRO A 141 -22.87 -16.47 -5.42
C PRO A 141 -23.25 -15.63 -6.64
N SER A 142 -23.18 -16.23 -7.83
CA SER A 142 -23.57 -15.55 -9.07
C SER A 142 -25.01 -15.02 -9.00
N GLY A 143 -25.21 -13.79 -9.50
CA GLY A 143 -26.53 -13.15 -9.50
C GLY A 143 -26.94 -12.52 -8.18
N THR A 144 -26.06 -12.49 -7.19
CA THR A 144 -26.32 -11.80 -5.90
C THR A 144 -26.31 -10.27 -6.05
N LEU A 145 -25.48 -9.76 -6.97
CA LEU A 145 -25.24 -8.32 -7.15
C LEU A 145 -25.97 -7.78 -8.37
N PRO A 146 -26.34 -6.48 -8.36
CA PRO A 146 -26.82 -5.80 -9.56
C PRO A 146 -25.79 -5.86 -10.69
N ALA A 147 -26.28 -6.04 -11.93
CA ALA A 147 -25.42 -6.23 -13.10
C ALA A 147 -24.52 -5.01 -13.40
N ASP A 148 -25.01 -3.80 -13.13
CA ASP A 148 -24.25 -2.56 -13.27
C ASP A 148 -23.09 -2.49 -12.27
N PHE A 149 -23.31 -2.86 -11.02
CA PHE A 149 -22.26 -2.94 -10.01
C PHE A 149 -21.21 -4.02 -10.37
N GLU A 150 -21.64 -5.22 -10.80
CA GLU A 150 -20.69 -6.23 -11.29
C GLU A 150 -19.85 -5.71 -12.46
N ALA A 151 -20.46 -4.99 -13.39
CA ALA A 151 -19.74 -4.41 -14.52
C ALA A 151 -18.71 -3.37 -14.06
N GLU A 152 -19.00 -2.61 -13.02
CA GLU A 152 -18.05 -1.68 -12.41
C GLU A 152 -16.87 -2.42 -11.76
N VAL A 153 -17.14 -3.44 -10.95
CA VAL A 153 -16.08 -4.26 -10.33
C VAL A 153 -15.20 -4.93 -11.39
N LYS A 154 -15.77 -5.40 -12.48
CA LYS A 154 -15.01 -5.98 -13.62
C LYS A 154 -14.09 -4.97 -14.30
N ARG A 155 -14.40 -3.67 -14.25
CA ARG A 155 -13.58 -2.59 -14.81
C ARG A 155 -12.40 -2.18 -13.91
N PHE A 156 -12.36 -2.58 -12.65
CA PHE A 156 -11.23 -2.30 -11.77
C PHE A 156 -9.93 -2.82 -12.36
N ARG A 157 -8.93 -1.96 -12.41
CA ARG A 157 -7.60 -2.27 -12.95
C ARG A 157 -6.61 -2.38 -11.80
N TYR A 158 -6.12 -3.57 -11.54
CA TYR A 158 -5.10 -3.84 -10.53
C TYR A 158 -3.71 -3.74 -11.17
N ARG A 159 -3.30 -2.52 -11.51
CA ARG A 159 -1.98 -2.26 -12.09
C ARG A 159 -1.05 -1.74 -11.01
N GLY A 160 0.07 -2.43 -10.81
CA GLY A 160 1.20 -1.95 -10.04
C GLY A 160 2.33 -1.49 -10.94
N SER A 161 3.15 -0.55 -10.46
CA SER A 161 4.35 -0.06 -11.15
C SER A 161 5.63 -0.61 -10.55
N SER A 162 5.56 -1.34 -9.43
CA SER A 162 6.72 -1.76 -8.65
C SER A 162 6.78 -3.27 -8.49
N GLY A 163 7.95 -3.84 -8.72
CA GLY A 163 8.31 -5.19 -8.28
C GLY A 163 9.17 -5.10 -7.01
N LYS A 164 8.92 -5.95 -6.03
CA LYS A 164 9.73 -6.03 -4.81
C LYS A 164 10.33 -7.42 -4.67
N VAL A 165 11.65 -7.46 -4.43
CA VAL A 165 12.37 -8.70 -4.09
C VAL A 165 12.95 -8.53 -2.69
N ASN A 166 12.64 -9.45 -1.79
CA ASN A 166 13.28 -9.52 -0.48
C ASN A 166 14.42 -10.56 -0.55
N LEU A 167 15.62 -10.14 -0.19
CA LEU A 167 16.80 -10.98 -0.19
C LEU A 167 17.27 -11.20 1.25
N ALA A 168 17.45 -12.46 1.63
CA ALA A 168 18.22 -12.84 2.81
C ALA A 168 19.65 -13.11 2.35
N LEU A 169 20.61 -12.37 2.91
CA LEU A 169 22.01 -12.43 2.48
C LEU A 169 22.90 -12.85 3.65
N ASP A 170 23.93 -13.65 3.37
CA ASP A 170 24.94 -14.04 4.36
C ASP A 170 25.90 -12.89 4.73
N GLY A 171 25.91 -11.83 3.94
CA GLY A 171 26.71 -10.63 4.17
C GLY A 171 26.18 -9.41 3.45
N LEU A 172 26.63 -8.24 3.84
CA LEU A 172 26.23 -6.99 3.18
C LEU A 172 26.86 -6.90 1.78
N PRO A 173 26.13 -6.42 0.77
CA PRO A 173 26.66 -6.26 -0.58
C PRO A 173 27.83 -5.28 -0.61
N SER A 174 28.75 -5.49 -1.52
CA SER A 174 29.83 -4.55 -1.85
C SER A 174 29.51 -3.85 -3.16
N PHE A 175 29.72 -2.55 -3.21
CA PHE A 175 29.50 -1.75 -4.41
C PHE A 175 30.84 -1.23 -4.92
N ASP A 176 31.14 -1.43 -6.20
CA ASP A 176 32.43 -0.99 -6.79
C ASP A 176 32.58 0.53 -6.74
N SER A 177 31.48 1.27 -6.84
CA SER A 177 31.47 2.74 -6.72
C SER A 177 31.70 3.24 -5.30
N MET A 178 31.45 2.42 -4.28
CA MET A 178 31.61 2.75 -2.85
C MET A 178 32.08 1.50 -2.09
N PRO A 179 33.34 1.07 -2.27
CA PRO A 179 33.84 -0.13 -1.63
C PRO A 179 34.02 0.02 -0.12
N GLY A 180 33.88 -1.08 0.60
CA GLY A 180 34.07 -1.13 2.05
C GLY A 180 32.84 -0.76 2.86
N PRO A 181 32.92 -0.81 4.20
CA PRO A 181 31.83 -0.45 5.10
C PRO A 181 31.59 1.05 5.13
N GLY A 182 30.32 1.47 5.22
CA GLY A 182 29.94 2.89 5.28
C GLY A 182 28.45 3.11 5.48
N GLU A 183 28.06 4.37 5.63
CA GLU A 183 26.68 4.78 5.86
C GLU A 183 25.73 4.41 4.70
N HIS A 184 26.24 4.27 3.48
CA HIS A 184 25.50 3.80 2.31
C HIS A 184 24.88 2.41 2.48
N ARG A 185 25.36 1.60 3.44
CA ARG A 185 24.80 0.27 3.75
C ARG A 185 23.68 0.30 4.78
N ARG A 186 23.34 1.48 5.32
CA ARG A 186 22.34 1.64 6.40
C ARG A 186 21.01 2.22 5.93
N GLY A 187 20.85 2.50 4.65
CA GLY A 187 19.69 3.14 4.10
C GLY A 187 19.32 2.66 2.70
N ALA A 188 18.41 3.37 2.08
CA ALA A 188 18.07 3.12 0.69
C ALA A 188 19.19 3.59 -0.24
N ILE A 189 19.49 2.77 -1.24
CA ILE A 189 20.41 3.11 -2.33
C ILE A 189 19.57 3.19 -3.60
N SER A 190 19.59 4.34 -4.26
CA SER A 190 18.91 4.53 -5.53
C SER A 190 19.91 4.44 -6.66
N PHE A 191 19.61 3.61 -7.65
CA PHE A 191 20.32 3.55 -8.91
C PHE A 191 19.46 4.25 -9.96
N SER A 192 20.00 5.25 -10.63
CA SER A 192 19.36 5.81 -11.81
C SER A 192 20.17 5.44 -13.05
N PRO A 193 19.51 5.24 -14.18
CA PRO A 193 20.18 5.00 -15.47
C PRO A 193 21.00 6.18 -15.90
#